data_3061dfd59f2c11a9e4b80c336d92ec73
#
_entry.id   3061dfd59f2c11a9e4b80c336d92ec73
#
_cell.length_a   1.000
_cell.length_b   1.000
_cell.length_c   1.000
_cell.angle_alpha   90.00
_cell.angle_beta   90.00
_cell.angle_gamma   90.00
#
_symmetry.space_group_name_H-M   'P 1'
#
loop_
_entity.id
_entity.type
_entity.pdbx_description
1 polymer ?
#
loop_
_entity_poly.entity_id
_entity_poly.type
_entity_poly.pdbx_seq_one_letter_code
_entity_poly.pdbx_strand_id
1 'polypeptide(L)'
;MTHTTAVALPPEVVLEAAQRFFAERVPSAAAFVERQGPGFLVLRGQGGEEVVFSARADAAGKTQVRASTLFFDQAVDRFLSTLPLEGGVRVA
;
A
#
# COMPACT_ATOMS: atom_id res chain seq x y z
N MET A 1 2.41 0.61 12.19
CA MET A 1 3.39 1.61 11.74
C MET A 1 2.92 2.27 10.46
N THR A 2 3.38 3.44 10.15
CA THR A 2 3.01 4.15 8.93
C THR A 2 4.21 4.24 8.00
N HIS A 3 4.03 3.79 6.76
CA HIS A 3 5.06 3.82 5.73
C HIS A 3 4.67 4.84 4.68
N THR A 4 5.62 5.67 4.25
CA THR A 4 5.37 6.68 3.22
C THR A 4 6.43 6.59 2.15
N THR A 5 6.03 6.85 0.90
CA THR A 5 6.96 6.89 -0.23
C THR A 5 6.36 7.68 -1.37
N ALA A 6 7.19 8.07 -2.34
CA ALA A 6 6.76 8.69 -3.58
C ALA A 6 7.12 7.77 -4.74
N VAL A 7 6.18 7.53 -5.64
CA VAL A 7 6.38 6.59 -6.73
C VAL A 7 6.00 7.23 -8.07
N ALA A 8 6.48 6.63 -9.16
CA ALA A 8 6.27 7.12 -10.51
C ALA A 8 5.09 6.43 -11.21
N LEU A 9 4.12 5.94 -10.46
CA LEU A 9 2.92 5.29 -10.99
C LEU A 9 1.68 6.11 -10.63
N PRO A 10 0.62 6.08 -11.46
CA PRO A 10 -0.64 6.73 -11.08
C PRO A 10 -1.22 6.12 -9.80
N PRO A 11 -1.97 6.91 -9.01
CA PRO A 11 -2.53 6.41 -7.75
C PRO A 11 -3.36 5.13 -7.88
N GLU A 12 -4.21 5.04 -8.88
CA GLU A 12 -5.06 3.87 -9.09
C GLU A 12 -4.24 2.62 -9.40
N VAL A 13 -3.11 2.76 -10.09
CA VAL A 13 -2.23 1.64 -10.39
C VAL A 13 -1.55 1.13 -9.12
N VAL A 14 -1.14 2.06 -8.24
CA VAL A 14 -0.54 1.69 -6.95
C VAL A 14 -1.54 0.91 -6.11
N LEU A 15 -2.78 1.37 -6.02
CA LEU A 15 -3.79 0.71 -5.20
C LEU A 15 -4.18 -0.66 -5.76
N GLU A 16 -4.28 -0.81 -7.08
CA GLU A 16 -4.49 -2.12 -7.71
C GLU A 16 -3.36 -3.08 -7.40
N ALA A 17 -2.13 -2.59 -7.51
CA ALA A 17 -0.95 -3.41 -7.24
C ALA A 17 -0.93 -3.86 -5.77
N ALA A 18 -1.34 -2.98 -4.85
CA ALA A 18 -1.41 -3.32 -3.43
C ALA A 18 -2.43 -4.42 -3.18
N GLN A 19 -3.60 -4.31 -3.78
CA GLN A 19 -4.65 -5.32 -3.64
C GLN A 19 -4.16 -6.68 -4.13
N ARG A 20 -3.52 -6.71 -5.29
CA ARG A 20 -3.00 -7.95 -5.89
C ARG A 20 -1.90 -8.55 -5.05
N PHE A 21 -0.98 -7.72 -4.57
CA PHE A 21 0.14 -8.19 -3.76
C PHE A 21 -0.36 -8.88 -2.49
N PHE A 22 -1.30 -8.27 -1.78
CA PHE A 22 -1.80 -8.83 -0.53
C PHE A 22 -2.68 -10.05 -0.75
N ALA A 23 -3.30 -10.19 -1.91
CA ALA A 23 -4.09 -11.37 -2.24
C ALA A 23 -3.21 -12.56 -2.66
N GLU A 24 -2.11 -12.29 -3.36
CA GLU A 24 -1.33 -13.33 -4.02
C GLU A 24 0.02 -13.62 -3.36
N ARG A 25 0.64 -12.60 -2.77
CA ARG A 25 2.03 -12.71 -2.28
C ARG A 25 2.17 -12.74 -0.78
N VAL A 26 1.07 -12.71 -0.05
CA VAL A 26 1.06 -12.80 1.41
C VAL A 26 0.13 -13.95 1.79
N PRO A 27 0.50 -15.20 1.48
CA PRO A 27 -0.42 -16.33 1.60
C PRO A 27 -0.84 -16.65 3.03
N SER A 28 0.03 -16.40 4.00
CA SER A 28 -0.29 -16.68 5.41
C SER A 28 -1.17 -15.60 6.03
N ALA A 29 -1.35 -14.49 5.34
CA ALA A 29 -2.08 -13.35 5.88
C ALA A 29 -2.91 -12.68 4.79
N ALA A 30 -3.38 -13.48 3.83
CA ALA A 30 -4.13 -12.97 2.68
C ALA A 30 -5.23 -12.01 3.13
N ALA A 31 -5.14 -10.78 2.69
CA ALA A 31 -6.06 -9.74 3.08
C ALA A 31 -7.02 -9.46 1.93
N PHE A 32 -8.28 -9.26 2.27
CA PHE A 32 -9.32 -8.97 1.30
C PHE A 32 -9.73 -7.50 1.39
N VAL A 33 -10.32 -7.00 0.31
CA VAL A 33 -10.78 -5.62 0.26
C VAL A 33 -11.99 -5.46 1.17
N GLU A 34 -11.87 -4.60 2.17
CA GLU A 34 -12.98 -4.22 3.03
C GLU A 34 -13.68 -2.98 2.50
N ARG A 35 -12.90 -1.98 2.09
CA ARG A 35 -13.40 -0.75 1.48
C ARG A 35 -12.40 -0.23 0.49
N GLN A 36 -12.88 0.44 -0.54
CA GLN A 36 -12.01 1.12 -1.49
C GLN A 36 -12.74 2.30 -2.11
N GLY A 37 -11.98 3.24 -2.62
CA GLY A 37 -12.49 4.43 -3.29
C GLY A 37 -11.37 5.17 -3.99
N PRO A 38 -11.67 6.33 -4.60
CA PRO A 38 -10.63 7.12 -5.23
C PRO A 38 -9.56 7.49 -4.21
N GLY A 39 -8.35 7.03 -4.42
CA GLY A 39 -7.22 7.38 -3.59
C GLY A 39 -7.05 6.58 -2.31
N PHE A 40 -7.89 5.59 -2.02
CA PHE A 40 -7.70 4.79 -0.82
C PHE A 40 -8.12 3.33 -1.00
N LEU A 41 -7.53 2.47 -0.16
CA LEU A 41 -7.82 1.04 -0.15
C LEU A 41 -7.65 0.55 1.29
N VAL A 42 -8.66 -0.12 1.82
CA VAL A 42 -8.60 -0.74 3.14
C VAL A 42 -8.69 -2.25 2.95
N LEU A 43 -7.67 -2.95 3.41
CA LEU A 43 -7.61 -4.41 3.37
C LEU A 43 -7.70 -4.96 4.78
N ARG A 44 -8.34 -6.11 4.93
CA ARG A 44 -8.47 -6.78 6.22
C ARG A 44 -8.07 -8.23 6.10
N GLY A 45 -7.22 -8.67 7.01
CA GLY A 45 -6.81 -10.07 7.09
C GLY A 45 -7.82 -10.92 7.83
N GLN A 46 -7.60 -12.23 7.80
CA GLN A 46 -8.54 -13.19 8.39
C GLN A 46 -8.64 -13.06 9.90
N GLY A 47 -7.60 -12.59 10.57
CA GLY A 47 -7.61 -12.36 12.02
C GLY A 47 -8.11 -10.98 12.41
N GLY A 48 -8.60 -10.19 11.46
CA GLY A 48 -9.05 -8.82 11.72
C GLY A 48 -7.95 -7.77 11.55
N GLU A 49 -6.75 -8.17 11.14
CA GLU A 49 -5.65 -7.24 10.90
C GLU A 49 -6.01 -6.32 9.74
N GLU A 50 -5.62 -5.05 9.85
CA GLU A 50 -5.99 -4.04 8.87
C GLU A 50 -4.75 -3.40 8.27
N VAL A 51 -4.80 -3.10 6.97
CA VAL A 51 -3.85 -2.19 6.35
C VAL A 51 -4.61 -1.18 5.50
N VAL A 52 -4.25 0.09 5.66
CA VAL A 52 -4.89 1.19 4.95
C VAL A 52 -3.87 1.81 4.03
N PHE A 53 -4.18 1.85 2.74
CA PHE A 53 -3.36 2.52 1.74
C PHE A 53 -4.06 3.79 1.28
N SER A 54 -3.29 4.86 1.14
CA SER A 54 -3.76 6.04 0.42
C SER A 54 -2.72 6.40 -0.64
N ALA A 55 -3.19 6.88 -1.78
CA ALA A 55 -2.33 7.24 -2.88
C ALA A 55 -2.89 8.50 -3.54
N ARG A 56 -2.05 9.51 -3.72
CA ARG A 56 -2.46 10.80 -4.22
C ARG A 56 -1.39 11.40 -5.11
N ALA A 57 -1.80 11.91 -6.27
CA ALA A 57 -0.89 12.62 -7.17
C ALA A 57 -0.49 13.95 -6.54
N ASP A 58 0.80 14.28 -6.62
CA ASP A 58 1.28 15.58 -6.14
C ASP A 58 1.51 16.54 -7.30
N ALA A 59 1.94 17.77 -6.98
CA ALA A 59 2.13 18.81 -7.97
C ALA A 59 3.27 18.53 -8.96
N ALA A 60 4.17 17.60 -8.60
CA ALA A 60 5.28 17.20 -9.46
C ALA A 60 4.95 16.04 -10.38
N GLY A 61 3.71 15.55 -10.36
CA GLY A 61 3.31 14.41 -11.17
C GLY A 61 3.69 13.06 -10.58
N LYS A 62 4.15 13.03 -9.34
CA LYS A 62 4.43 11.80 -8.61
C LYS A 62 3.24 11.39 -7.78
N THR A 63 3.23 10.15 -7.31
CA THR A 63 2.18 9.68 -6.41
C THR A 63 2.75 9.51 -5.02
N GLN A 64 2.14 10.20 -4.06
CA GLN A 64 2.47 10.05 -2.65
C GLN A 64 1.67 8.87 -2.12
N VAL A 65 2.36 7.87 -1.59
CA VAL A 65 1.74 6.66 -1.07
C VAL A 65 1.96 6.59 0.43
N ARG A 66 0.88 6.31 1.15
CA ARG A 66 0.93 6.12 2.60
C ARG A 66 0.23 4.81 2.94
N ALA A 67 0.90 3.98 3.72
CA ALA A 67 0.33 2.72 4.19
C ALA A 67 0.45 2.64 5.70
N SER A 68 -0.66 2.36 6.38
CA SER A 68 -0.71 2.28 7.82
C SER A 68 -1.20 0.91 8.24
N THR A 69 -0.47 0.25 9.15
CA THR A 69 -0.81 -1.07 9.63
C THR A 69 -0.14 -1.32 10.98
N LEU A 70 -0.66 -2.28 11.74
CA LEU A 70 -0.02 -2.75 12.98
C LEU A 70 0.65 -4.11 12.79
N PHE A 71 0.17 -4.92 11.86
CA PHE A 71 0.60 -6.32 11.75
C PHE A 71 1.28 -6.67 10.43
N PHE A 72 1.10 -5.86 9.40
CA PHE A 72 1.60 -6.17 8.07
C PHE A 72 2.84 -5.35 7.68
N ASP A 73 3.62 -4.86 8.65
CA ASP A 73 4.72 -3.94 8.35
C ASP A 73 5.74 -4.52 7.38
N GLN A 74 6.12 -5.79 7.55
CA GLN A 74 7.08 -6.41 6.64
C GLN A 74 6.50 -6.57 5.23
N ALA A 75 5.23 -6.95 5.15
CA ALA A 75 4.58 -7.11 3.86
C ALA A 75 4.43 -5.77 3.15
N VAL A 76 4.07 -4.72 3.90
CA VAL A 76 3.97 -3.37 3.34
C VAL A 76 5.33 -2.91 2.82
N ASP A 77 6.38 -3.11 3.60
CA ASP A 77 7.72 -2.71 3.18
C ASP A 77 8.15 -3.45 1.91
N ARG A 78 7.90 -4.75 1.83
CA ARG A 78 8.19 -5.52 0.62
C ARG A 78 7.40 -5.02 -0.58
N PHE A 79 6.10 -4.75 -0.38
CA PHE A 79 5.27 -4.25 -1.47
C PHE A 79 5.80 -2.92 -1.99
N LEU A 80 6.05 -1.96 -1.11
CA LEU A 80 6.51 -0.64 -1.51
C LEU A 80 7.86 -0.72 -2.23
N SER A 81 8.70 -1.68 -1.85
CA SER A 81 10.00 -1.88 -2.48
C SER A 81 9.91 -2.43 -3.90
N THR A 82 8.74 -2.93 -4.32
CA THR A 82 8.54 -3.40 -5.70
C THR A 82 8.13 -2.27 -6.65
N LEU A 83 7.80 -1.10 -6.12
CA LEU A 83 7.32 0.02 -6.93
C LEU A 83 8.51 0.88 -7.41
N PRO A 84 8.36 1.60 -8.54
CA PRO A 84 9.40 2.52 -9.00
C PRO A 84 9.46 3.74 -8.07
N LEU A 85 10.37 3.69 -7.10
CA LEU A 85 10.47 4.67 -6.03
C LEU A 85 11.32 5.87 -6.43
N GLU A 86 10.95 7.04 -5.89
CA GLU A 86 11.71 8.27 -6.12
C GLU A 86 12.84 8.46 -5.10
N GLY A 87 12.67 7.99 -3.87
CA GLY A 87 13.67 8.23 -2.84
C GLY A 87 13.72 7.16 -1.77
N GLY A 88 13.23 5.96 -2.09
CA GLY A 88 13.17 4.88 -1.12
C GLY A 88 11.98 5.00 -0.18
N VAL A 89 11.80 3.97 0.63
CA VAL A 89 10.68 3.89 1.57
C VAL A 89 11.07 4.51 2.90
N ARG A 90 10.16 5.32 3.47
CA ARG A 90 10.34 5.91 4.78
C ARG A 90 9.33 5.34 5.75
N VAL A 91 9.79 5.03 6.95
CA VAL A 91 8.94 4.52 8.02
C VAL A 91 8.82 5.59 9.09
N ALA A 92 7.59 5.96 9.40
CA ALA A 92 7.30 6.99 10.40
C ALA A 92 6.91 6.36 11.74
#